data_53e95866481bed3b6917ba59da835282
#
_entry.id   53e95866481bed3b6917ba59da835282
#
_cell.length_a   1.000
_cell.length_b   1.000
_cell.length_c   1.000
_cell.angle_alpha   90.00
_cell.angle_beta   90.00
_cell.angle_gamma   90.00
#
_symmetry.space_group_name_H-M   'P 1'
#
loop_
_entity.id
_entity.type
_entity.pdbx_description
1 polymer ?
#
loop_
_entity_poly.entity_id
_entity_poly.type
_entity_poly.pdbx_seq_one_letter_code
_entity_poly.pdbx_strand_id
1 'polypeptide(L)'
;EGTTAEALCAMYKKLNEQYFGPEMNVDEEISLEWARIPHFYYDYYVYQYATGYAAAIALSRRILREGEAAVKDYLGFLSGGCSADPITLLRGAGVDMASPKPIEDATKLFDEMISEMEKILN
;
A
#
# COMPACT_ATOMS: atom_id res chain seq x y z
N GLU A 1 25.01 -7.73 14.97
CA GLU A 1 24.69 -6.90 16.14
C GLU A 1 23.18 -6.71 16.19
N GLY A 2 22.56 -6.96 17.36
CA GLY A 2 21.12 -6.78 17.54
C GLY A 2 20.74 -5.29 17.52
N THR A 3 19.58 -4.96 16.98
CA THR A 3 19.05 -3.60 17.01
C THR A 3 18.56 -3.29 18.43
N THR A 4 18.96 -2.16 19.00
CA THR A 4 18.53 -1.75 20.35
C THR A 4 17.20 -0.99 20.29
N ALA A 5 16.49 -0.89 21.41
CA ALA A 5 15.26 -0.11 21.52
C ALA A 5 15.50 1.37 21.16
N GLU A 6 16.61 1.94 21.61
CA GLU A 6 17.01 3.33 21.29
C GLU A 6 17.20 3.53 19.79
N ALA A 7 17.84 2.56 19.11
CA ALA A 7 18.02 2.63 17.65
C ALA A 7 16.68 2.55 16.91
N LEU A 8 15.74 1.71 17.36
CA LEU A 8 14.39 1.61 16.80
C LEU A 8 13.60 2.91 17.02
N CYS A 9 13.66 3.50 18.23
CA CYS A 9 13.03 4.78 18.53
C CYS A 9 13.56 5.90 17.63
N ALA A 10 14.89 5.99 17.48
CA ALA A 10 15.53 6.99 16.63
C ALA A 10 15.13 6.82 15.15
N MET A 11 15.07 5.58 14.66
CA MET A 11 14.62 5.28 13.31
C MET A 11 13.15 5.65 13.10
N TYR A 12 12.28 5.28 14.02
CA TYR A 12 10.84 5.55 13.93
C TYR A 12 10.56 7.06 13.97
N LYS A 13 11.20 7.80 14.88
CA LYS A 13 11.11 9.26 14.94
C LYS A 13 11.52 9.90 13.62
N LYS A 14 12.69 9.51 13.08
CA LYS A 14 13.19 10.02 11.80
C LYS A 14 12.21 9.78 10.65
N LEU A 15 11.56 8.60 10.61
CA LEU A 15 10.54 8.31 9.61
C LEU A 15 9.32 9.23 9.77
N ASN A 16 8.84 9.45 11.00
CA ASN A 16 7.75 10.41 11.25
C ASN A 16 8.12 11.81 10.75
N GLU A 17 9.28 12.33 11.11
CA GLU A 17 9.77 13.64 10.64
C GLU A 17 9.81 13.72 9.10
N GLN A 18 10.27 12.65 8.45
CA GLN A 18 10.36 12.59 6.99
C GLN A 18 8.99 12.57 6.30
N TYR A 19 8.04 11.80 6.83
CA TYR A 19 6.74 11.62 6.18
C TYR A 19 5.75 12.73 6.50
N PHE A 20 5.78 13.30 7.71
CA PHE A 20 4.91 14.41 8.09
C PHE A 20 5.47 15.79 7.69
N GLY A 21 6.78 15.88 7.44
CA GLY A 21 7.43 17.10 6.99
C GLY A 21 7.68 18.14 8.09
N PRO A 22 8.30 19.28 7.73
CA PRO A 22 8.81 20.24 8.70
C PRO A 22 7.74 21.07 9.43
N GLU A 23 6.52 21.08 8.91
CA GLU A 23 5.40 21.83 9.53
C GLU A 23 4.74 21.04 10.68
N MET A 24 5.06 19.75 10.84
CA MET A 24 4.55 18.91 11.90
C MET A 24 5.49 18.85 13.08
N ASN A 25 4.98 19.10 14.30
CA ASN A 25 5.75 18.85 15.51
C ASN A 25 5.73 17.36 15.84
N VAL A 26 6.86 16.70 15.71
CA VAL A 26 7.06 15.29 16.05
C VAL A 26 7.62 15.22 17.47
N ASP A 27 6.79 14.90 18.47
CA ASP A 27 7.20 14.80 19.87
C ASP A 27 8.04 13.53 20.15
N GLU A 28 8.64 13.47 21.35
CA GLU A 28 9.48 12.33 21.72
C GLU A 28 8.67 11.06 21.98
N GLU A 29 7.43 11.18 22.41
CA GLU A 29 6.54 10.07 22.75
C GLU A 29 6.21 9.22 21.54
N ILE A 30 6.04 9.82 20.35
CA ILE A 30 5.78 9.09 19.11
C ILE A 30 6.91 8.12 18.77
N SER A 31 8.13 8.38 19.20
CA SER A 31 9.28 7.50 18.95
C SER A 31 9.10 6.08 19.50
N LEU A 32 8.23 5.91 20.49
CA LEU A 32 7.92 4.63 21.14
C LEU A 32 6.72 3.90 20.51
N GLU A 33 5.99 4.53 19.57
CA GLU A 33 4.75 3.97 19.05
C GLU A 33 4.93 2.61 18.38
N TRP A 34 6.08 2.38 17.71
CA TRP A 34 6.38 1.10 17.09
C TRP A 34 6.23 -0.09 18.05
N ALA A 35 6.53 0.12 19.36
CA ALA A 35 6.53 -0.95 20.35
C ALA A 35 5.12 -1.52 20.64
N ARG A 36 4.07 -0.73 20.43
CA ARG A 36 2.68 -1.15 20.63
C ARG A 36 2.00 -1.75 19.40
N ILE A 37 2.65 -1.69 18.23
CA ILE A 37 2.07 -2.16 16.97
C ILE A 37 2.46 -3.62 16.74
N PRO A 38 1.54 -4.60 16.95
CA PRO A 38 1.88 -6.03 16.89
C PRO A 38 2.36 -6.45 15.49
N HIS A 39 1.94 -5.77 14.44
CA HIS A 39 2.32 -6.08 13.06
C HIS A 39 3.83 -5.94 12.80
N PHE A 40 4.54 -5.10 13.54
CA PHE A 40 6.01 -4.99 13.43
C PHE A 40 6.75 -6.20 14.00
N TYR A 41 6.08 -7.04 14.77
CA TYR A 41 6.62 -8.28 15.31
C TYR A 41 6.32 -9.52 14.45
N TYR A 42 5.58 -9.33 13.35
CA TYR A 42 5.30 -10.36 12.38
C TYR A 42 6.21 -10.16 11.17
N ASP A 43 7.11 -11.12 10.93
CA ASP A 43 8.10 -11.05 9.87
C ASP A 43 7.47 -10.68 8.52
N TYR A 44 7.94 -9.56 7.96
CA TYR A 44 7.54 -9.05 6.65
C TYR A 44 6.03 -8.87 6.43
N TYR A 45 5.25 -8.68 7.49
CA TYR A 45 3.78 -8.62 7.38
C TYR A 45 3.27 -7.25 6.90
N VAL A 46 3.87 -6.16 7.37
CA VAL A 46 3.31 -4.79 7.22
C VAL A 46 3.14 -4.37 5.76
N TYR A 47 4.05 -4.76 4.87
CA TYR A 47 3.99 -4.40 3.43
C TYR A 47 2.73 -4.93 2.71
N GLN A 48 2.07 -5.95 3.24
CA GLN A 48 0.92 -6.59 2.60
C GLN A 48 -0.26 -5.63 2.43
N TYR A 49 -0.43 -4.65 3.31
CA TYR A 49 -1.48 -3.63 3.19
C TYR A 49 -1.24 -2.75 1.95
N ALA A 50 -0.02 -2.30 1.73
CA ALA A 50 0.33 -1.49 0.57
C ALA A 50 0.16 -2.26 -0.74
N THR A 51 0.61 -3.51 -0.80
CA THR A 51 0.47 -4.35 -1.99
C THR A 51 -0.98 -4.71 -2.28
N GLY A 52 -1.77 -5.04 -1.26
CA GLY A 52 -3.21 -5.30 -1.41
C GLY A 52 -3.97 -4.07 -1.90
N TYR A 53 -3.63 -2.88 -1.38
CA TYR A 53 -4.24 -1.63 -1.82
C TYR A 53 -3.89 -1.29 -3.28
N ALA A 54 -2.63 -1.46 -3.68
CA ALA A 54 -2.21 -1.25 -5.07
C ALA A 54 -2.92 -2.22 -6.04
N ALA A 55 -3.08 -3.50 -5.65
CA ALA A 55 -3.84 -4.46 -6.44
C ALA A 55 -5.31 -4.05 -6.57
N ALA A 56 -5.95 -3.59 -5.49
CA ALA A 56 -7.33 -3.12 -5.50
C ALA A 56 -7.52 -1.89 -6.42
N ILE A 57 -6.58 -0.94 -6.40
CA ILE A 57 -6.58 0.20 -7.34
C ILE A 57 -6.47 -0.28 -8.78
N ALA A 58 -5.53 -1.19 -9.08
CA ALA A 58 -5.34 -1.71 -10.43
C ALA A 58 -6.60 -2.42 -10.95
N LEU A 59 -7.22 -3.27 -10.12
CA LEU A 59 -8.46 -3.97 -10.45
C LEU A 59 -9.64 -3.00 -10.70
N SER A 60 -9.85 -2.05 -9.79
CA SER A 60 -10.95 -1.08 -9.91
C SER A 60 -10.79 -0.18 -11.14
N ARG A 61 -9.58 0.33 -11.41
CA ARG A 61 -9.32 1.14 -12.62
C ARG A 61 -9.49 0.32 -13.89
N ARG A 62 -9.11 -0.96 -13.88
CA ARG A 62 -9.34 -1.85 -15.03
C ARG A 62 -10.83 -2.04 -15.31
N ILE A 63 -11.63 -2.27 -14.27
CA ILE A 63 -13.10 -2.40 -14.40
C ILE A 63 -13.71 -1.13 -14.98
N LEU A 64 -13.33 0.05 -14.46
CA LEU A 64 -13.87 1.33 -14.95
C LEU A 64 -13.48 1.62 -16.40
N ARG A 65 -12.33 1.14 -16.87
CA ARG A 65 -11.83 1.37 -18.22
C ARG A 65 -12.35 0.35 -19.23
N GLU A 66 -12.41 -0.93 -18.85
CA GLU A 66 -12.64 -2.06 -19.76
C GLU A 66 -14.06 -2.67 -19.64
N GLY A 67 -14.83 -2.28 -18.60
CA GLY A 67 -16.22 -2.69 -18.44
C GLY A 67 -16.42 -4.18 -18.19
N GLU A 68 -17.42 -4.79 -18.84
CA GLU A 68 -17.88 -6.16 -18.55
C GLU A 68 -16.80 -7.24 -18.63
N ALA A 69 -15.85 -7.11 -19.55
CA ALA A 69 -14.76 -8.08 -19.67
C ALA A 69 -13.90 -8.13 -18.39
N ALA A 70 -13.53 -6.96 -17.88
CA ALA A 70 -12.77 -6.86 -16.63
C ALA A 70 -13.58 -7.28 -15.40
N VAL A 71 -14.89 -7.01 -15.39
CA VAL A 71 -15.80 -7.49 -14.33
C VAL A 71 -15.82 -9.01 -14.30
N LYS A 72 -15.92 -9.67 -15.46
CA LYS A 72 -15.90 -11.14 -15.56
C LYS A 72 -14.60 -11.72 -15.02
N ASP A 73 -13.45 -11.14 -15.39
CA ASP A 73 -12.14 -11.57 -14.89
C ASP A 73 -12.02 -11.38 -13.37
N TYR A 74 -12.51 -10.24 -12.87
CA TYR A 74 -12.52 -9.95 -11.43
C TYR A 74 -13.41 -10.92 -10.65
N LEU A 75 -14.61 -11.26 -11.17
CA LEU A 75 -15.47 -12.28 -10.56
C LEU A 75 -14.82 -13.67 -10.59
N GLY A 76 -14.05 -13.97 -11.63
CA GLY A 76 -13.21 -15.17 -11.72
C GLY A 76 -12.16 -15.22 -10.59
N PHE A 77 -11.49 -14.10 -10.32
CA PHE A 77 -10.56 -13.96 -9.20
C PHE A 77 -11.26 -14.21 -7.85
N LEU A 78 -12.40 -13.55 -7.59
CA LEU A 78 -13.16 -13.72 -6.35
C LEU A 78 -13.64 -15.15 -6.14
N SER A 79 -14.01 -15.85 -7.20
CA SER A 79 -14.46 -17.25 -7.13
C SER A 79 -13.31 -18.25 -7.07
N GLY A 80 -12.07 -17.81 -7.31
CA GLY A 80 -10.89 -18.67 -7.33
C GLY A 80 -10.53 -19.30 -5.99
N GLY A 81 -10.87 -18.65 -4.88
CA GLY A 81 -10.54 -19.13 -3.52
C GLY A 81 -9.07 -19.47 -3.37
N CYS A 82 -8.77 -20.69 -2.98
CA CYS A 82 -7.40 -21.22 -2.84
C CYS A 82 -7.01 -22.17 -3.99
N SER A 83 -7.57 -22.01 -5.19
CA SER A 83 -7.29 -22.88 -6.35
C SER A 83 -5.90 -22.70 -6.94
N ALA A 84 -5.26 -21.55 -6.70
CA ALA A 84 -3.89 -21.24 -7.12
C ALA A 84 -3.26 -20.24 -6.14
N ASP A 85 -1.97 -19.92 -6.33
CA ASP A 85 -1.31 -18.88 -5.56
C ASP A 85 -1.89 -17.48 -5.89
N PRO A 86 -1.77 -16.51 -4.95
CA PRO A 86 -2.38 -15.18 -5.13
C PRO A 86 -1.91 -14.42 -6.37
N ILE A 87 -0.64 -14.57 -6.77
CA ILE A 87 -0.09 -13.89 -7.95
C ILE A 87 -0.73 -14.45 -9.23
N THR A 88 -0.88 -15.76 -9.30
CA THR A 88 -1.53 -16.43 -10.45
C THR A 88 -3.00 -16.02 -10.56
N LEU A 89 -3.74 -15.97 -9.44
CA LEU A 89 -5.13 -15.53 -9.43
C LEU A 89 -5.28 -14.08 -9.87
N LEU A 90 -4.43 -13.18 -9.36
CA LEU A 90 -4.44 -11.76 -9.75
C LEU A 90 -4.07 -11.55 -11.22
N ARG A 91 -3.12 -12.35 -11.77
CA ARG A 91 -2.81 -12.34 -13.21
C ARG A 91 -4.02 -12.73 -14.05
N GLY A 92 -4.83 -13.69 -13.60
CA GLY A 92 -6.10 -14.06 -14.23
C GLY A 92 -7.09 -12.88 -14.29
N ALA A 93 -7.04 -12.00 -13.29
CA ALA A 93 -7.79 -10.74 -13.27
C ALA A 93 -7.08 -9.57 -13.97
N GLY A 94 -5.96 -9.82 -14.65
CA GLY A 94 -5.20 -8.82 -15.42
C GLY A 94 -4.28 -7.92 -14.58
N VAL A 95 -3.96 -8.30 -13.35
CA VAL A 95 -3.06 -7.57 -12.46
C VAL A 95 -1.85 -8.43 -12.10
N ASP A 96 -0.67 -8.06 -12.57
CA ASP A 96 0.57 -8.77 -12.26
C ASP A 96 1.35 -8.08 -11.15
N MET A 97 1.20 -8.58 -9.91
CA MET A 97 1.91 -8.07 -8.74
C MET A 97 3.39 -8.46 -8.69
N ALA A 98 3.89 -9.29 -9.63
CA ALA A 98 5.32 -9.55 -9.79
C ALA A 98 6.02 -8.47 -10.63
N SER A 99 5.27 -7.53 -11.19
CA SER A 99 5.80 -6.36 -11.90
C SER A 99 5.66 -5.09 -11.04
N PRO A 100 6.48 -4.05 -11.24
CA PRO A 100 6.34 -2.78 -10.52
C PRO A 100 5.06 -2.00 -10.90
N LYS A 101 4.47 -2.33 -12.04
CA LYS A 101 3.39 -1.54 -12.64
C LYS A 101 2.19 -1.26 -11.72
N PRO A 102 1.63 -2.20 -10.93
CA PRO A 102 0.51 -1.88 -10.04
C PRO A 102 0.87 -0.84 -8.97
N ILE A 103 2.11 -0.84 -8.47
CA ILE A 103 2.59 0.14 -7.50
C ILE A 103 2.79 1.51 -8.17
N GLU A 104 3.40 1.54 -9.36
CA GLU A 104 3.58 2.76 -10.15
C GLU A 104 2.25 3.40 -10.51
N ASP A 105 1.26 2.60 -10.94
CA ASP A 105 -0.08 3.08 -11.27
C ASP A 105 -0.81 3.62 -10.02
N ALA A 106 -0.61 3.00 -8.85
CA ALA A 106 -1.19 3.45 -7.58
C ALA A 106 -0.57 4.78 -7.10
N THR A 107 0.75 4.92 -7.18
CA THR A 107 1.44 6.17 -6.81
C THR A 107 1.09 7.31 -7.77
N LYS A 108 0.95 7.02 -9.06
CA LYS A 108 0.48 8.00 -10.03
C LYS A 108 -0.95 8.47 -9.75
N LEU A 109 -1.86 7.55 -9.41
CA LEU A 109 -3.21 7.93 -9.00
C LEU A 109 -3.19 8.83 -7.76
N PHE A 110 -2.34 8.51 -6.78
CA PHE A 110 -2.21 9.32 -5.58
C PHE A 110 -1.78 10.77 -5.92
N ASP A 111 -0.80 10.94 -6.78
CA ASP A 111 -0.35 12.25 -7.26
C ASP A 111 -1.46 13.03 -8.02
N GLU A 112 -2.20 12.31 -8.89
CA GLU A 112 -3.37 12.86 -9.58
C GLU A 112 -4.44 13.37 -8.59
N MET A 113 -4.72 12.60 -7.52
CA MET A 113 -5.71 12.97 -6.50
C MET A 113 -5.27 14.15 -5.64
N ILE A 114 -3.98 14.26 -5.29
CA ILE A 114 -3.44 15.44 -4.60
C ILE A 114 -3.61 16.68 -5.48
N SER A 115 -3.22 16.60 -6.75
CA SER A 115 -3.37 17.71 -7.69
C SER A 115 -4.83 18.16 -7.88
N GLU A 116 -5.77 17.22 -7.82
CA GLU A 116 -7.20 17.51 -7.91
C GLU A 116 -7.72 18.19 -6.63
N MET A 117 -7.27 17.70 -5.47
CA MET A 117 -7.61 18.28 -4.18
C MET A 117 -7.11 19.73 -4.05
N GLU A 118 -5.89 20.00 -4.51
CA GLU A 118 -5.33 21.36 -4.52
C GLU A 118 -6.16 22.34 -5.36
N LYS A 119 -6.70 21.90 -6.50
CA LYS A 119 -7.59 22.73 -7.35
C LYS A 119 -8.93 23.03 -6.69
N ILE A 120 -9.43 22.14 -5.84
CA ILE A 120 -10.71 22.33 -5.13
C ILE A 120 -10.54 23.26 -3.93
N LEU A 121 -9.38 23.26 -3.29
CA LEU A 121 -9.10 24.03 -2.08
C LEU A 121 -8.61 25.46 -2.38
N ASN A 122 -8.11 25.74 -3.58
CA ASN A 122 -7.66 27.06 -4.06
C ASN A 122 -8.71 27.72 -4.97
#